data_6f0f9e4037b12c971d79f6ed5bc10998
#
_entry.id   6f0f9e4037b12c971d79f6ed5bc10998
#
_cell.length_a   1.000
_cell.length_b   1.000
_cell.length_c   1.000
_cell.angle_alpha   90.00
_cell.angle_beta   90.00
_cell.angle_gamma   90.00
#
_symmetry.space_group_name_H-M   'P 1'
#
loop_
_entity.id
_entity.type
_entity.pdbx_description
1 polymer ?
#
loop_
_entity_poly.entity_id
_entity_poly.type
_entity_poly.pdbx_seq_one_letter_code
_entity_poly.pdbx_strand_id
1 'polypeptide(L)'
;MSDLSKRDQIIAAADQLFYRNGFEHTSFAHIAEAVNISRGNFYYHFKTKDEILAAVINLRLADKRAMLEQWEIEDKNPAERIRSFIKILILNRAKIIRFGCPLGTLTTELTKLDHSAQEDANRLFTLFRSWLTQQFQALGYNNRADELAMHLLARSQGVATLANAFTDEKFIRQEVKHLYEWLDQYAEGVA
;
A
#
# COMPACT_ATOMS: atom_id res chain seq x y z
N MET A 1 -25.92 5.09 -4.25
CA MET A 1 -24.51 5.52 -4.22
C MET A 1 -24.51 6.92 -3.65
N SER A 2 -24.06 7.13 -2.41
CA SER A 2 -23.94 8.48 -1.85
C SER A 2 -22.87 9.23 -2.65
N ASP A 3 -23.22 10.41 -3.18
CA ASP A 3 -22.23 11.28 -3.82
C ASP A 3 -21.14 11.60 -2.80
N LEU A 4 -19.89 11.28 -3.15
CA LEU A 4 -18.72 11.64 -2.34
C LEU A 4 -18.71 13.14 -2.10
N SER A 5 -18.43 13.57 -0.88
CA SER A 5 -18.24 14.99 -0.62
C SER A 5 -17.14 15.58 -1.51
N LYS A 6 -17.17 16.90 -1.76
CA LYS A 6 -16.10 17.55 -2.55
C LYS A 6 -14.72 17.33 -1.92
N ARG A 7 -14.66 17.32 -0.59
CA ARG A 7 -13.43 17.03 0.13
C ARG A 7 -12.92 15.62 -0.17
N ASP A 8 -13.78 14.62 -0.18
CA ASP A 8 -13.38 13.24 -0.48
C ASP A 8 -12.99 13.06 -1.96
N GLN A 9 -13.67 13.76 -2.88
CA GLN A 9 -13.25 13.80 -4.29
C GLN A 9 -11.85 14.38 -4.46
N ILE A 10 -11.50 15.44 -3.73
CA ILE A 10 -10.14 16.04 -3.73
C ILE A 10 -9.12 15.03 -3.21
N ILE A 11 -9.40 14.35 -2.09
CA ILE A 11 -8.50 13.35 -1.50
C ILE A 11 -8.28 12.19 -2.47
N ALA A 12 -9.34 11.65 -3.07
CA ALA A 12 -9.23 10.55 -4.03
C ALA A 12 -8.45 10.94 -5.30
N ALA A 13 -8.66 12.14 -5.83
CA ALA A 13 -7.89 12.66 -6.96
C ALA A 13 -6.41 12.87 -6.60
N ALA A 14 -6.13 13.43 -5.42
CA ALA A 14 -4.78 13.63 -4.92
C ALA A 14 -4.05 12.29 -4.73
N ASP A 15 -4.71 11.28 -4.17
CA ASP A 15 -4.17 9.93 -4.03
C ASP A 15 -3.71 9.34 -5.37
N GLN A 16 -4.53 9.46 -6.41
CA GLN A 16 -4.19 8.99 -7.75
C GLN A 16 -3.02 9.79 -8.36
N LEU A 17 -2.99 11.10 -8.18
CA LEU A 17 -1.94 11.97 -8.73
C LEU A 17 -0.61 11.76 -7.99
N PHE A 18 -0.62 11.67 -6.66
CA PHE A 18 0.58 11.35 -5.86
C PHE A 18 1.16 9.99 -6.26
N TYR A 19 0.30 9.00 -6.53
CA TYR A 19 0.78 7.69 -6.96
C TYR A 19 1.39 7.71 -8.37
N ARG A 20 0.79 8.48 -9.31
CA ARG A 20 1.24 8.49 -10.72
C ARG A 20 2.43 9.41 -10.97
N ASN A 21 2.45 10.56 -10.32
CA ASN A 21 3.37 11.65 -10.62
C ASN A 21 4.36 11.93 -9.49
N GLY A 22 4.12 11.36 -8.29
CA GLY A 22 4.81 11.73 -7.05
C GLY A 22 4.14 12.89 -6.32
N PHE A 23 4.44 12.99 -5.03
CA PHE A 23 3.95 14.08 -4.18
C PHE A 23 4.53 15.42 -4.62
N GLU A 24 5.85 15.51 -4.80
CA GLU A 24 6.54 16.77 -5.12
C GLU A 24 6.05 17.38 -6.43
N HIS A 25 5.88 16.56 -7.48
CA HIS A 25 5.45 17.02 -8.80
C HIS A 25 3.93 17.24 -8.94
N THR A 26 3.16 16.97 -7.89
CA THR A 26 1.71 17.22 -7.90
C THR A 26 1.40 18.57 -7.25
N SER A 27 0.79 19.48 -8.00
CA SER A 27 0.38 20.81 -7.54
C SER A 27 -1.11 20.87 -7.18
N PHE A 28 -1.51 21.90 -6.45
CA PHE A 28 -2.93 22.21 -6.23
C PHE A 28 -3.71 22.38 -7.54
N ALA A 29 -3.09 22.98 -8.55
CA ALA A 29 -3.72 23.17 -9.85
C ALA A 29 -4.08 21.81 -10.51
N HIS A 30 -3.14 20.87 -10.46
CA HIS A 30 -3.37 19.50 -10.99
C HIS A 30 -4.54 18.81 -10.27
N ILE A 31 -4.63 18.95 -8.94
CA ILE A 31 -5.71 18.32 -8.17
C ILE A 31 -7.05 19.02 -8.44
N ALA A 32 -7.08 20.36 -8.44
CA ALA A 32 -8.29 21.14 -8.69
C ALA A 32 -8.87 20.88 -10.08
N GLU A 33 -8.00 20.76 -11.10
CA GLU A 33 -8.38 20.41 -12.47
C GLU A 33 -8.99 19.00 -12.52
N ALA A 34 -8.36 18.02 -11.84
CA ALA A 34 -8.84 16.64 -11.84
C ALA A 34 -10.25 16.48 -11.24
N VAL A 35 -10.66 17.37 -10.31
CA VAL A 35 -12.00 17.36 -9.69
C VAL A 35 -12.92 18.45 -10.22
N ASN A 36 -12.47 19.18 -11.24
CA ASN A 36 -13.20 20.26 -11.92
C ASN A 36 -13.82 21.30 -10.94
N ILE A 37 -12.93 21.89 -10.10
CA ILE A 37 -13.32 22.97 -9.16
C ILE A 37 -12.42 24.20 -9.33
N SER A 38 -12.97 25.37 -8.98
CA SER A 38 -12.19 26.61 -8.95
C SER A 38 -11.15 26.61 -7.83
N ARG A 39 -10.07 27.37 -7.99
CA ARG A 39 -9.05 27.56 -6.96
C ARG A 39 -9.64 28.03 -5.62
N GLY A 40 -10.59 28.99 -5.66
CA GLY A 40 -11.23 29.51 -4.46
C GLY A 40 -11.96 28.40 -3.68
N ASN A 41 -12.74 27.56 -4.38
CA ASN A 41 -13.41 26.42 -3.78
C ASN A 41 -12.44 25.36 -3.27
N PHE A 42 -11.32 25.15 -3.96
CA PHE A 42 -10.27 24.25 -3.50
C PHE A 42 -9.70 24.68 -2.15
N TYR A 43 -9.32 25.97 -2.02
CA TYR A 43 -8.78 26.53 -0.78
C TYR A 43 -9.78 26.58 0.38
N TYR A 44 -11.07 26.44 0.11
CA TYR A 44 -12.06 26.22 1.17
C TYR A 44 -11.84 24.87 1.89
N HIS A 45 -11.46 23.82 1.15
CA HIS A 45 -11.29 22.47 1.68
C HIS A 45 -9.88 22.19 2.23
N PHE A 46 -8.82 22.71 1.59
CA PHE A 46 -7.43 22.45 1.96
C PHE A 46 -6.58 23.71 1.80
N LYS A 47 -5.77 24.01 2.80
CA LYS A 47 -4.89 25.20 2.80
C LYS A 47 -3.47 24.87 2.33
N THR A 48 -2.99 23.67 2.61
CA THR A 48 -1.64 23.23 2.26
C THR A 48 -1.67 21.87 1.54
N LYS A 49 -0.61 21.57 0.79
CA LYS A 49 -0.42 20.26 0.15
C LYS A 49 -0.23 19.17 1.21
N ASP A 50 0.36 19.51 2.36
CA ASP A 50 0.60 18.61 3.48
C ASP A 50 -0.71 18.19 4.16
N GLU A 51 -1.71 19.09 4.26
CA GLU A 51 -3.04 18.71 4.73
C GLU A 51 -3.70 17.66 3.82
N ILE A 52 -3.49 17.78 2.51
CA ILE A 52 -3.99 16.78 1.55
C ILE A 52 -3.20 15.48 1.69
N LEU A 53 -1.87 15.55 1.82
CA LEU A 53 -1.02 14.39 2.02
C LEU A 53 -1.43 13.61 3.28
N ALA A 54 -1.64 14.29 4.39
CA ALA A 54 -2.12 13.67 5.63
C ALA A 54 -3.49 13.00 5.43
N ALA A 55 -4.41 13.64 4.69
CA ALA A 55 -5.71 13.05 4.37
C ALA A 55 -5.59 11.82 3.47
N VAL A 56 -4.69 11.84 2.48
CA VAL A 56 -4.40 10.69 1.59
C VAL A 56 -3.79 9.53 2.38
N ILE A 57 -2.83 9.79 3.28
CA ILE A 57 -2.24 8.74 4.14
C ILE A 57 -3.32 8.11 5.02
N ASN A 58 -4.21 8.92 5.62
CA ASN A 58 -5.31 8.41 6.44
C ASN A 58 -6.32 7.59 5.62
N LEU A 59 -6.67 8.02 4.40
CA LEU A 59 -7.50 7.25 3.49
C LEU A 59 -6.87 5.89 3.19
N ARG A 60 -5.59 5.87 2.80
CA ARG A 60 -4.86 4.62 2.53
C ARG A 60 -4.81 3.70 3.74
N LEU A 61 -4.59 4.25 4.95
CA LEU A 61 -4.61 3.47 6.19
C LEU A 61 -5.98 2.86 6.46
N ALA A 62 -7.07 3.63 6.29
CA ALA A 62 -8.42 3.14 6.46
C ALA A 62 -8.76 2.03 5.46
N ASP A 63 -8.45 2.23 4.18
CA ASP A 63 -8.68 1.24 3.12
C ASP A 63 -7.91 -0.06 3.37
N LYS A 64 -6.63 0.05 3.83
CA LYS A 64 -5.83 -1.15 4.11
C LYS A 64 -6.31 -1.89 5.34
N ARG A 65 -6.74 -1.19 6.39
CA ARG A 65 -7.37 -1.83 7.55
C ARG A 65 -8.63 -2.58 7.17
N ALA A 66 -9.54 -1.93 6.47
CA ALA A 66 -10.78 -2.57 6.01
C ALA A 66 -10.50 -3.80 5.13
N MET A 67 -9.50 -3.72 4.24
CA MET A 67 -9.06 -4.86 3.43
C MET A 67 -8.53 -6.02 4.28
N LEU A 68 -7.70 -5.75 5.29
CA LEU A 68 -7.15 -6.78 6.19
C LEU A 68 -8.24 -7.41 7.04
N GLU A 69 -9.15 -6.61 7.60
CA GLU A 69 -10.31 -7.07 8.36
C GLU A 69 -11.23 -7.96 7.50
N GLN A 70 -11.43 -7.58 6.22
CA GLN A 70 -12.21 -8.39 5.29
C GLN A 70 -11.59 -9.78 5.06
N TRP A 71 -10.27 -9.86 4.92
CA TRP A 71 -9.59 -11.16 4.79
C TRP A 71 -9.70 -12.02 6.05
N GLU A 72 -9.73 -11.40 7.24
CA GLU A 72 -9.94 -12.13 8.48
C GLU A 72 -11.35 -12.71 8.62
N ILE A 73 -12.34 -12.04 7.99
CA ILE A 73 -13.71 -12.51 7.94
C ILE A 73 -13.88 -13.63 6.90
N GLU A 74 -13.29 -13.46 5.70
CA GLU A 74 -13.43 -14.37 4.57
C GLU A 74 -12.70 -15.70 4.79
N ASP A 75 -11.57 -15.66 5.46
CA ASP A 75 -10.74 -16.83 5.67
C ASP A 75 -10.31 -17.02 7.13
N LYS A 76 -10.56 -18.21 7.68
CA LYS A 76 -10.15 -18.57 9.04
C LYS A 76 -8.71 -19.08 9.12
N ASN A 77 -8.13 -19.51 7.99
CA ASN A 77 -6.77 -20.04 7.94
C ASN A 77 -5.75 -18.91 7.79
N PRO A 78 -4.83 -18.72 8.76
CA PRO A 78 -3.80 -17.68 8.67
C PRO A 78 -2.91 -17.78 7.43
N ALA A 79 -2.61 -18.99 6.93
CA ALA A 79 -1.82 -19.18 5.71
C ALA A 79 -2.55 -18.62 4.49
N GLU A 80 -3.86 -18.84 4.37
CA GLU A 80 -4.66 -18.31 3.26
C GLU A 80 -4.76 -16.77 3.33
N ARG A 81 -4.82 -16.20 4.53
CA ARG A 81 -4.74 -14.75 4.72
C ARG A 81 -3.40 -14.19 4.23
N ILE A 82 -2.29 -14.85 4.54
CA ILE A 82 -0.95 -14.47 4.03
C ILE A 82 -0.89 -14.62 2.51
N ARG A 83 -1.52 -15.66 1.93
CA ARG A 83 -1.65 -15.80 0.47
C ARG A 83 -2.39 -14.64 -0.16
N SER A 84 -3.44 -14.13 0.49
CA SER A 84 -4.16 -12.94 0.04
C SER A 84 -3.27 -11.70 0.00
N PHE A 85 -2.38 -11.52 0.99
CA PHE A 85 -1.36 -10.48 0.96
C PHE A 85 -0.39 -10.63 -0.24
N ILE A 86 0.13 -11.84 -0.48
CA ILE A 86 1.02 -12.12 -1.63
C ILE A 86 0.29 -11.84 -2.95
N LYS A 87 -0.99 -12.19 -3.04
CA LYS A 87 -1.84 -12.01 -4.23
C LYS A 87 -2.01 -10.53 -4.63
N ILE A 88 -1.81 -9.58 -3.72
CA ILE A 88 -1.83 -8.15 -4.04
C ILE A 88 -0.91 -7.81 -5.20
N LEU A 89 0.27 -8.45 -5.29
CA LEU A 89 1.23 -8.23 -6.37
C LEU A 89 0.64 -8.56 -7.75
N ILE A 90 -0.11 -9.66 -7.85
CA ILE A 90 -0.79 -10.06 -9.09
C ILE A 90 -1.97 -9.13 -9.39
N LEU A 91 -2.78 -8.81 -8.39
CA LEU A 91 -3.97 -7.97 -8.57
C LEU A 91 -3.61 -6.55 -9.03
N ASN A 92 -2.48 -6.04 -8.56
CA ASN A 92 -2.02 -4.68 -8.87
C ASN A 92 -0.89 -4.64 -9.91
N ARG A 93 -0.54 -5.75 -10.56
CA ARG A 93 0.63 -5.87 -11.45
C ARG A 93 0.75 -4.77 -12.50
N ALA A 94 -0.35 -4.44 -13.18
CA ALA A 94 -0.33 -3.41 -14.22
C ALA A 94 0.01 -2.01 -13.66
N LYS A 95 -0.47 -1.68 -12.47
CA LYS A 95 -0.15 -0.44 -11.78
C LYS A 95 1.27 -0.47 -11.23
N ILE A 96 1.71 -1.61 -10.65
CA ILE A 96 3.07 -1.80 -10.13
C ILE A 96 4.11 -1.62 -11.24
N ILE A 97 3.92 -2.25 -12.39
CA ILE A 97 4.81 -2.12 -13.54
C ILE A 97 4.94 -0.67 -13.99
N ARG A 98 3.84 0.08 -13.97
CA ARG A 98 3.83 1.46 -14.47
C ARG A 98 4.30 2.49 -13.45
N PHE A 99 3.98 2.31 -12.17
CA PHE A 99 4.13 3.34 -11.14
C PHE A 99 4.85 2.85 -9.87
N GLY A 100 5.24 1.57 -9.79
CA GLY A 100 5.82 0.97 -8.59
C GLY A 100 4.81 0.61 -7.52
N CYS A 101 5.30 0.32 -6.32
CA CYS A 101 4.44 0.09 -5.15
C CYS A 101 3.90 1.42 -4.63
N PRO A 102 2.56 1.60 -4.46
CA PRO A 102 2.01 2.88 -4.01
C PRO A 102 2.45 3.29 -2.60
N LEU A 103 2.83 2.33 -1.76
CA LEU A 103 3.38 2.60 -0.43
C LEU A 103 4.88 2.91 -0.50
N GLY A 104 5.63 2.02 -1.17
CA GLY A 104 7.08 2.14 -1.26
C GLY A 104 7.53 3.41 -1.99
N THR A 105 6.87 3.79 -3.07
CA THR A 105 7.20 5.01 -3.81
C THR A 105 6.96 6.27 -2.96
N LEU A 106 5.82 6.36 -2.27
CA LEU A 106 5.51 7.50 -1.41
C LEU A 106 6.49 7.61 -0.24
N THR A 107 6.72 6.52 0.51
CA THR A 107 7.63 6.56 1.67
C THR A 107 9.06 6.89 1.25
N THR A 108 9.55 6.34 0.13
CA THR A 108 10.88 6.66 -0.40
C THR A 108 11.00 8.11 -0.83
N GLU A 109 9.98 8.67 -1.47
CA GLU A 109 9.94 10.07 -1.87
C GLU A 109 9.99 11.01 -0.66
N LEU A 110 9.12 10.77 0.34
CA LEU A 110 9.07 11.58 1.56
C LEU A 110 10.37 11.51 2.36
N THR A 111 11.04 10.33 2.38
CA THR A 111 12.37 10.17 2.99
C THR A 111 13.42 11.03 2.28
N LYS A 112 13.44 11.05 0.94
CA LYS A 112 14.38 11.86 0.16
C LYS A 112 14.15 13.37 0.33
N LEU A 113 12.92 13.77 0.58
CA LEU A 113 12.53 15.17 0.81
C LEU A 113 12.72 15.60 2.28
N ASP A 114 13.16 14.71 3.16
CA ASP A 114 13.20 14.95 4.63
C ASP A 114 11.85 15.51 5.14
N HIS A 115 10.74 14.95 4.63
CA HIS A 115 9.41 15.48 4.82
C HIS A 115 8.83 15.07 6.18
N SER A 116 8.20 16.00 6.90
CA SER A 116 7.63 15.75 8.24
C SER A 116 6.56 14.63 8.28
N ALA A 117 5.87 14.36 7.17
CA ALA A 117 4.87 13.28 7.07
C ALA A 117 5.49 11.90 6.82
N GLN A 118 6.82 11.74 6.80
CA GLN A 118 7.48 10.45 6.57
C GLN A 118 7.06 9.40 7.60
N GLU A 119 7.02 9.75 8.88
CA GLU A 119 6.61 8.83 9.95
C GLU A 119 5.16 8.39 9.78
N ASP A 120 4.27 9.29 9.40
CA ASP A 120 2.87 8.95 9.12
C ASP A 120 2.73 8.00 7.92
N ALA A 121 3.50 8.21 6.85
CA ALA A 121 3.52 7.29 5.71
C ALA A 121 4.07 5.91 6.09
N ASN A 122 5.06 5.82 6.98
CA ASN A 122 5.62 4.57 7.47
C ASN A 122 4.61 3.73 8.25
N ARG A 123 3.55 4.34 8.80
CA ARG A 123 2.44 3.61 9.46
C ARG A 123 1.76 2.61 8.52
N LEU A 124 1.81 2.83 7.20
CA LEU A 124 1.29 1.88 6.20
C LEU A 124 2.10 0.57 6.20
N PHE A 125 3.43 0.65 6.29
CA PHE A 125 4.26 -0.54 6.42
C PHE A 125 4.13 -1.19 7.78
N THR A 126 4.05 -0.40 8.86
CA THR A 126 3.83 -0.89 10.22
C THR A 126 2.51 -1.66 10.33
N LEU A 127 1.44 -1.18 9.66
CA LEU A 127 0.15 -1.88 9.62
C LEU A 127 0.29 -3.29 9.03
N PHE A 128 0.94 -3.41 7.86
CA PHE A 128 1.15 -4.72 7.25
C PHE A 128 2.10 -5.61 8.05
N ARG A 129 3.20 -5.05 8.59
CA ARG A 129 4.13 -5.79 9.44
C ARG A 129 3.44 -6.39 10.64
N SER A 130 2.69 -5.57 11.39
CA SER A 130 1.98 -6.02 12.59
C SER A 130 0.93 -7.08 12.26
N TRP A 131 0.17 -6.89 11.19
CA TRP A 131 -0.83 -7.85 10.78
C TRP A 131 -0.21 -9.17 10.32
N LEU A 132 0.84 -9.15 9.50
CA LEU A 132 1.56 -10.37 9.08
C LEU A 132 2.19 -11.09 10.28
N THR A 133 2.76 -10.34 11.24
CA THR A 133 3.30 -10.90 12.49
C THR A 133 2.21 -11.69 13.23
N GLN A 134 1.00 -11.14 13.35
CA GLN A 134 -0.13 -11.84 13.97
C GLN A 134 -0.50 -13.12 13.21
N GLN A 135 -0.49 -13.10 11.87
CA GLN A 135 -0.79 -14.31 11.09
C GLN A 135 0.28 -15.39 11.29
N PHE A 136 1.58 -15.03 11.30
CA PHE A 136 2.65 -16.00 11.59
C PHE A 136 2.63 -16.49 13.03
N GLN A 137 2.23 -15.68 14.01
CA GLN A 137 1.98 -16.13 15.39
C GLN A 137 0.86 -17.17 15.43
N ALA A 138 -0.23 -16.92 14.72
CA ALA A 138 -1.36 -17.86 14.62
C ALA A 138 -1.00 -19.18 13.92
N LEU A 139 0.05 -19.20 13.10
CA LEU A 139 0.68 -20.40 12.54
C LEU A 139 1.68 -21.07 13.51
N GLY A 140 1.87 -20.56 14.73
CA GLY A 140 2.75 -21.14 15.74
C GLY A 140 4.19 -20.62 15.76
N TYR A 141 4.56 -19.67 14.89
CA TYR A 141 5.93 -19.14 14.79
C TYR A 141 6.21 -17.95 15.72
N ASN A 142 5.78 -18.03 17.00
CA ASN A 142 5.82 -16.91 17.94
C ASN A 142 7.17 -16.17 18.00
N ASN A 143 8.29 -16.90 18.10
CA ASN A 143 9.62 -16.31 18.24
C ASN A 143 10.20 -15.76 16.92
N ARG A 144 9.62 -16.13 15.77
CA ARG A 144 10.10 -15.76 14.43
C ARG A 144 9.05 -14.99 13.62
N ALA A 145 7.89 -14.73 14.19
CA ALA A 145 6.76 -14.16 13.46
C ALA A 145 7.09 -12.81 12.82
N ASP A 146 7.78 -11.92 13.56
CA ASP A 146 8.18 -10.62 13.05
C ASP A 146 9.30 -10.72 11.98
N GLU A 147 10.24 -11.64 12.14
CA GLU A 147 11.27 -11.94 11.14
C GLU A 147 10.62 -12.39 9.82
N LEU A 148 9.67 -13.33 9.88
CA LEU A 148 8.95 -13.83 8.72
C LEU A 148 8.07 -12.75 8.06
N ALA A 149 7.41 -11.92 8.87
CA ALA A 149 6.65 -10.78 8.38
C ALA A 149 7.52 -9.78 7.62
N MET A 150 8.69 -9.43 8.18
CA MET A 150 9.64 -8.53 7.55
C MET A 150 10.27 -9.13 6.29
N HIS A 151 10.56 -10.44 6.30
CA HIS A 151 11.04 -11.15 5.11
C HIS A 151 10.02 -11.04 3.96
N LEU A 152 8.75 -11.32 4.23
CA LEU A 152 7.70 -11.25 3.22
C LEU A 152 7.48 -9.81 2.70
N LEU A 153 7.49 -8.82 3.60
CA LEU A 153 7.41 -7.41 3.21
C LEU A 153 8.59 -7.01 2.31
N ALA A 154 9.81 -7.35 2.70
CA ALA A 154 11.01 -7.04 1.93
C ALA A 154 10.97 -7.67 0.53
N ARG A 155 10.56 -8.96 0.44
CA ARG A 155 10.37 -9.64 -0.83
C ARG A 155 9.31 -8.96 -1.69
N SER A 156 8.16 -8.59 -1.12
CA SER A 156 7.08 -7.92 -1.85
C SER A 156 7.53 -6.55 -2.41
N GLN A 157 8.31 -5.78 -1.64
CA GLN A 157 8.84 -4.50 -2.10
C GLN A 157 9.94 -4.68 -3.16
N GLY A 158 10.83 -5.66 -3.01
CA GLY A 158 11.83 -6.03 -4.02
C GLY A 158 11.18 -6.42 -5.34
N VAL A 159 10.17 -7.28 -5.30
CA VAL A 159 9.41 -7.68 -6.51
C VAL A 159 8.76 -6.47 -7.19
N ALA A 160 8.08 -5.60 -6.43
CA ALA A 160 7.45 -4.42 -7.01
C ALA A 160 8.47 -3.46 -7.64
N THR A 161 9.61 -3.24 -6.99
CA THR A 161 10.68 -2.36 -7.47
C THR A 161 11.30 -2.90 -8.76
N LEU A 162 11.68 -4.18 -8.78
CA LEU A 162 12.34 -4.78 -9.95
C LEU A 162 11.37 -4.93 -11.13
N ALA A 163 10.11 -5.31 -10.88
CA ALA A 163 9.09 -5.38 -11.91
C ALA A 163 8.81 -4.02 -12.56
N ASN A 164 8.82 -2.93 -11.79
CA ASN A 164 8.71 -1.57 -12.31
C ASN A 164 9.94 -1.18 -13.12
N ALA A 165 11.14 -1.41 -12.58
CA ALA A 165 12.41 -1.06 -13.24
C ALA A 165 12.61 -1.77 -14.58
N PHE A 166 12.24 -3.05 -14.66
CA PHE A 166 12.40 -3.86 -15.87
C PHE A 166 11.14 -3.97 -16.72
N THR A 167 10.02 -3.39 -16.27
CA THR A 167 8.71 -3.47 -16.95
C THR A 167 8.29 -4.94 -17.20
N ASP A 168 8.55 -5.83 -16.23
CA ASP A 168 8.41 -7.28 -16.39
C ASP A 168 7.24 -7.86 -15.58
N GLU A 169 6.12 -8.12 -16.27
CA GLU A 169 4.94 -8.78 -15.66
C GLU A 169 5.20 -10.26 -15.36
N LYS A 170 6.02 -10.94 -16.18
CA LYS A 170 6.30 -12.38 -15.98
C LYS A 170 7.07 -12.59 -14.70
N PHE A 171 7.99 -11.68 -14.38
CA PHE A 171 8.73 -11.69 -13.13
C PHE A 171 7.81 -11.65 -11.91
N ILE A 172 6.78 -10.79 -11.90
CA ILE A 172 5.79 -10.76 -10.80
C ILE A 172 5.14 -12.13 -10.62
N ARG A 173 4.71 -12.78 -11.71
CA ARG A 173 4.05 -14.08 -11.65
C ARG A 173 4.97 -15.18 -11.10
N GLN A 174 6.22 -15.18 -11.52
CA GLN A 174 7.23 -16.13 -11.03
C GLN A 174 7.50 -15.93 -9.54
N GLU A 175 7.72 -14.69 -9.12
CA GLU A 175 8.01 -14.39 -7.72
C GLU A 175 6.81 -14.66 -6.79
N VAL A 176 5.58 -14.41 -7.25
CA VAL A 176 4.38 -14.79 -6.49
C VAL A 176 4.31 -16.30 -6.30
N LYS A 177 4.66 -17.11 -7.34
CA LYS A 177 4.74 -18.56 -7.21
C LYS A 177 5.79 -18.97 -6.17
N HIS A 178 7.00 -18.40 -6.23
CA HIS A 178 8.06 -18.66 -5.25
C HIS A 178 7.67 -18.25 -3.83
N LEU A 179 6.91 -17.14 -3.68
CA LEU A 179 6.41 -16.71 -2.38
C LEU A 179 5.35 -17.68 -1.82
N TYR A 180 4.51 -18.26 -2.67
CA TYR A 180 3.58 -19.32 -2.25
C TYR A 180 4.33 -20.59 -1.83
N GLU A 181 5.28 -21.07 -2.64
CA GLU A 181 6.13 -22.23 -2.33
C GLU A 181 6.92 -22.00 -1.03
N TRP A 182 7.41 -20.79 -0.81
CA TRP A 182 8.05 -20.42 0.44
C TRP A 182 7.07 -20.46 1.62
N LEU A 183 5.86 -19.92 1.47
CA LEU A 183 4.84 -19.93 2.53
C LEU A 183 4.39 -21.35 2.89
N ASP A 184 4.27 -22.24 1.92
CA ASP A 184 3.86 -23.64 2.13
C ASP A 184 4.76 -24.37 3.11
N GLN A 185 6.07 -24.08 3.12
CA GLN A 185 7.04 -24.63 4.06
C GLN A 185 6.71 -24.27 5.52
N TYR A 186 5.97 -23.18 5.74
CA TYR A 186 5.56 -22.71 7.06
C TYR A 186 4.11 -23.10 7.37
N ALA A 187 3.28 -23.34 6.37
CA ALA A 187 1.90 -23.76 6.56
C ALA A 187 1.79 -25.23 6.97
N GLU A 188 2.73 -26.10 6.54
CA GLU A 188 2.78 -27.52 6.82
C GLU A 188 3.51 -27.88 8.13
N GLY A 189 4.27 -26.95 8.70
CA GLY A 189 5.24 -27.21 9.78
C GLY A 189 4.69 -27.18 11.21
N VAL A 190 3.37 -27.04 11.42
CA VAL A 190 2.72 -27.03 12.75
C VAL A 190 1.65 -28.11 12.81
N ALA A 191 2.09 -29.39 12.70
CA ALA A 191 1.30 -30.55 13.05
C ALA A 191 1.77 -31.13 14.39
#